data_bbbd7d2ea7e139695521dac98249180b
#
_entry.id   bbbd7d2ea7e139695521dac98249180b
#
_cell.length_a   1.000
_cell.length_b   1.000
_cell.length_c   1.000
_cell.angle_alpha   90.00
_cell.angle_beta   90.00
_cell.angle_gamma   90.00
#
_symmetry.space_group_name_H-M   'P 1'
#
loop_
_entity.id
_entity.type
_entity.pdbx_description
1 polymer ?
#
loop_
_entity_poly.entity_id
_entity_poly.type
_entity_poly.pdbx_seq_one_letter_code
_entity_poly.pdbx_strand_id
1 'polypeptide(L)'
;MVTTEWLLDAYFDCRHSKRRTASAVVYEMDYESRLIALRDRINNRTYQPGKSICFVVTRPRYREVFAASFEDRIVHHYIALRLTPLFEEIFSERTFNCRKGKGQLYGINTLKEDIRQCSNNYTEDCHIMKLDLKGFFMSIDKKLLAEMVDRFIVRYYKGEDIDDLRYLCRVVILHRPEKNCERNSPLSYWEKLDKNKSLFTNGEGKGVAIGNLFAQIFANFLLNTLDWFIENEGIEHHGRYVDDFYCIHKDKEKLLALVPKIRELLAKLGLRLNEKKFYLQHYSKGVEFTGSIVKPGRVYTCNRTITNFIAAIRRLNKANNERQVLHAVCSINSYLGLLRHTNEYAMRRKVLNMIEPRVYKEYVYIKGHYEVLAIKNKHKLRYQTMQRIRNGDY
;
A
#
# COMPACT_ATOMS: atom_id res chain seq x y z
N MET A 1 12.64 -28.61 9.21
CA MET A 1 11.16 -28.76 9.34
C MET A 1 10.59 -27.63 10.16
N VAL A 2 9.41 -27.14 9.80
CA VAL A 2 8.72 -26.07 10.53
C VAL A 2 8.27 -26.56 11.90
N THR A 3 8.52 -25.78 12.95
CA THR A 3 8.08 -26.07 14.31
C THR A 3 6.76 -25.37 14.64
N THR A 4 6.03 -25.90 15.63
CA THR A 4 4.81 -25.25 16.13
C THR A 4 5.10 -23.89 16.74
N GLU A 5 6.23 -23.73 17.40
CA GLU A 5 6.69 -22.47 18.03
C GLU A 5 6.85 -21.36 16.98
N TRP A 6 7.48 -21.64 15.85
CA TRP A 6 7.64 -20.68 14.75
C TRP A 6 6.31 -20.27 14.12
N LEU A 7 5.34 -21.19 14.04
CA LEU A 7 3.99 -20.83 13.59
C LEU A 7 3.22 -20.04 14.65
N LEU A 8 3.50 -20.27 15.92
CA LEU A 8 2.93 -19.49 17.01
C LEU A 8 3.41 -18.03 16.98
N ASP A 9 4.70 -17.81 16.73
CA ASP A 9 5.25 -16.45 16.51
C ASP A 9 4.55 -15.77 15.33
N ALA A 10 4.41 -16.46 14.21
CA ALA A 10 3.72 -15.95 13.03
C ALA A 10 2.22 -15.67 13.30
N TYR A 11 1.57 -16.50 14.11
CA TYR A 11 0.19 -16.27 14.55
C TYR A 11 0.07 -15.01 15.39
N PHE A 12 0.94 -14.82 16.39
CA PHE A 12 0.89 -13.62 17.23
C PHE A 12 1.20 -12.35 16.45
N ASP A 13 2.15 -12.39 15.52
CA ASP A 13 2.44 -11.28 14.63
C ASP A 13 1.24 -10.94 13.72
N CYS A 14 0.62 -11.95 13.10
CA CYS A 14 -0.60 -11.79 12.32
C CYS A 14 -1.76 -11.23 13.16
N ARG A 15 -1.95 -11.77 14.35
CA ARG A 15 -3.02 -11.39 15.27
C ARG A 15 -2.89 -9.97 15.79
N HIS A 16 -1.68 -9.45 15.96
CA HIS A 16 -1.41 -8.13 16.54
C HIS A 16 -2.28 -7.02 15.93
N SER A 17 -2.45 -7.02 14.61
CA SER A 17 -3.25 -6.01 13.90
C SER A 17 -4.70 -6.46 13.58
N LYS A 18 -5.11 -7.69 13.97
CA LYS A 18 -6.37 -8.33 13.55
C LYS A 18 -7.20 -8.92 14.70
N ARG A 19 -6.85 -8.63 15.95
CA ARG A 19 -7.43 -9.26 17.17
C ARG A 19 -8.95 -9.36 17.23
N ARG A 20 -9.66 -8.45 16.54
CA ARG A 20 -11.13 -8.33 16.63
C ARG A 20 -11.85 -8.64 15.32
N THR A 21 -11.16 -9.18 14.32
CA THR A 21 -11.85 -9.61 13.11
C THR A 21 -12.55 -10.95 13.35
N ALA A 22 -13.73 -11.15 12.79
CA ALA A 22 -14.50 -12.38 12.97
C ALA A 22 -13.67 -13.63 12.63
N SER A 23 -12.87 -13.58 11.56
CA SER A 23 -12.00 -14.69 11.16
C SER A 23 -10.88 -14.97 12.16
N ALA A 24 -10.32 -13.94 12.83
CA ALA A 24 -9.32 -14.12 13.86
C ALA A 24 -9.93 -14.73 15.13
N VAL A 25 -11.11 -14.22 15.55
CA VAL A 25 -11.82 -14.74 16.74
C VAL A 25 -12.19 -16.20 16.55
N VAL A 26 -12.73 -16.58 15.39
CA VAL A 26 -13.06 -17.99 15.09
C VAL A 26 -11.81 -18.88 15.06
N TYR A 27 -10.69 -18.38 14.54
CA TYR A 27 -9.43 -19.13 14.55
C TYR A 27 -8.87 -19.30 15.97
N GLU A 28 -9.04 -18.28 16.81
CA GLU A 28 -8.52 -18.23 18.18
C GLU A 28 -9.18 -19.25 19.12
N MET A 29 -10.40 -19.71 18.81
CA MET A 29 -11.13 -20.66 19.66
C MET A 29 -10.40 -22.00 19.83
N ASP A 30 -9.62 -22.42 18.85
CA ASP A 30 -8.89 -23.70 18.78
C ASP A 30 -7.53 -23.57 18.08
N TYR A 31 -6.89 -22.39 18.20
CA TYR A 31 -5.68 -22.04 17.45
C TYR A 31 -4.53 -23.02 17.64
N GLU A 32 -4.37 -23.60 18.81
CA GLU A 32 -3.30 -24.57 19.09
C GLU A 32 -3.42 -25.82 18.22
N SER A 33 -4.59 -26.43 18.20
CA SER A 33 -4.88 -27.61 17.34
C SER A 33 -4.73 -27.28 15.86
N ARG A 34 -5.18 -26.08 15.45
CA ARG A 34 -5.06 -25.61 14.06
C ARG A 34 -3.61 -25.36 13.67
N LEU A 35 -2.78 -24.82 14.56
CA LEU A 35 -1.36 -24.60 14.27
C LEU A 35 -0.60 -25.92 14.15
N ILE A 36 -0.93 -26.91 14.99
CA ILE A 36 -0.37 -28.28 14.88
C ILE A 36 -0.75 -28.89 13.52
N ALA A 37 -2.02 -28.85 13.16
CA ALA A 37 -2.49 -29.35 11.86
C ALA A 37 -1.87 -28.60 10.66
N LEU A 38 -1.68 -27.29 10.79
CA LEU A 38 -1.00 -26.48 9.76
C LEU A 38 0.47 -26.87 9.63
N ARG A 39 1.19 -27.02 10.75
CA ARG A 39 2.58 -27.51 10.78
C ARG A 39 2.70 -28.85 10.05
N ASP A 40 1.83 -29.80 10.37
CA ASP A 40 1.89 -31.14 9.78
C ASP A 40 1.64 -31.09 8.27
N ARG A 41 0.69 -30.28 7.81
CA ARG A 41 0.46 -30.06 6.37
C ARG A 41 1.65 -29.41 5.67
N ILE A 42 2.33 -28.48 6.31
CA ILE A 42 3.53 -27.84 5.76
C ILE A 42 4.66 -28.87 5.66
N ASN A 43 4.95 -29.59 6.74
CA ASN A 43 6.04 -30.55 6.80
C ASN A 43 5.82 -31.74 5.84
N ASN A 44 4.57 -32.14 5.64
CA ASN A 44 4.19 -33.18 4.69
C ASN A 44 4.01 -32.68 3.25
N ARG A 45 4.29 -31.39 2.96
CA ARG A 45 4.11 -30.77 1.62
C ARG A 45 2.68 -30.84 1.08
N THR A 46 1.69 -30.89 1.95
CA THR A 46 0.26 -30.97 1.60
C THR A 46 -0.49 -29.65 1.83
N TYR A 47 0.20 -28.62 2.33
CA TYR A 47 -0.42 -27.30 2.51
C TYR A 47 -0.87 -26.71 1.17
N GLN A 48 -2.12 -26.30 1.12
CA GLN A 48 -2.75 -25.58 0.02
C GLN A 48 -3.44 -24.33 0.59
N PRO A 49 -3.31 -23.14 -0.03
CA PRO A 49 -4.04 -21.96 0.41
C PRO A 49 -5.56 -22.17 0.35
N GLY A 50 -6.23 -21.73 1.41
CA GLY A 50 -7.67 -21.85 1.56
C GLY A 50 -8.47 -20.88 0.69
N LYS A 51 -9.80 -20.86 0.91
CA LYS A 51 -10.73 -19.98 0.20
C LYS A 51 -10.50 -18.51 0.60
N SER A 52 -10.28 -17.65 -0.37
CA SER A 52 -10.15 -16.20 -0.20
C SER A 52 -11.50 -15.48 -0.26
N ILE A 53 -11.60 -14.30 0.35
CA ILE A 53 -12.71 -13.37 0.13
C ILE A 53 -12.25 -12.32 -0.87
N CYS A 54 -12.98 -12.18 -1.99
CA CYS A 54 -12.71 -11.17 -3.01
C CYS A 54 -13.75 -10.06 -2.97
N PHE A 55 -13.30 -8.82 -2.97
CA PHE A 55 -14.19 -7.66 -3.00
C PHE A 55 -13.57 -6.50 -3.80
N VAL A 56 -14.43 -5.56 -4.20
CA VAL A 56 -13.99 -4.38 -4.95
C VAL A 56 -14.08 -3.14 -4.07
N VAL A 57 -12.94 -2.49 -3.84
CA VAL A 57 -12.86 -1.15 -3.26
C VAL A 57 -13.17 -0.14 -4.34
N THR A 58 -14.12 0.77 -4.08
CA THR A 58 -14.61 1.74 -5.08
C THR A 58 -13.92 3.11 -5.02
N ARG A 59 -13.24 3.41 -3.92
CA ARG A 59 -12.59 4.71 -3.68
C ARG A 59 -11.14 4.53 -3.27
N PRO A 60 -10.22 5.39 -3.70
CA PRO A 60 -10.39 6.50 -4.66
C PRO A 60 -10.58 6.05 -6.11
N ARG A 61 -10.33 4.77 -6.41
CA ARG A 61 -10.55 4.09 -7.72
C ARG A 61 -11.00 2.67 -7.47
N TYR A 62 -11.69 2.09 -8.44
CA TYR A 62 -12.05 0.67 -8.38
C TYR A 62 -10.78 -0.19 -8.34
N ARG A 63 -10.71 -1.07 -7.33
CA ARG A 63 -9.61 -2.04 -7.15
C ARG A 63 -10.18 -3.35 -6.64
N GLU A 64 -9.78 -4.43 -7.25
CA GLU A 64 -10.04 -5.78 -6.79
C GLU A 64 -9.05 -6.13 -5.66
N VAL A 65 -9.56 -6.66 -4.57
CA VAL A 65 -8.80 -7.02 -3.38
C VAL A 65 -9.15 -8.45 -2.98
N PHE A 66 -8.14 -9.25 -2.72
CA PHE A 66 -8.28 -10.61 -2.20
C PHE A 66 -7.79 -10.66 -0.76
N ALA A 67 -8.68 -11.01 0.15
CA ALA A 67 -8.35 -11.25 1.54
C ALA A 67 -8.18 -12.76 1.74
N ALA A 68 -6.97 -13.20 1.99
CA ALA A 68 -6.66 -14.59 2.32
C ALA A 68 -7.35 -15.02 3.62
N SER A 69 -7.55 -16.33 3.81
CA SER A 69 -8.02 -16.90 5.08
C SER A 69 -7.10 -16.49 6.23
N PHE A 70 -7.57 -16.58 7.47
CA PHE A 70 -6.72 -16.22 8.61
C PHE A 70 -5.51 -17.15 8.73
N GLU A 71 -5.69 -18.42 8.44
CA GLU A 71 -4.61 -19.44 8.40
C GLU A 71 -3.56 -19.11 7.34
N ASP A 72 -3.98 -18.76 6.12
CA ASP A 72 -3.03 -18.39 5.06
C ASP A 72 -2.26 -17.12 5.42
N ARG A 73 -2.89 -16.20 6.15
CA ARG A 73 -2.17 -15.02 6.65
C ARG A 73 -1.09 -15.39 7.66
N ILE A 74 -1.29 -16.42 8.50
CA ILE A 74 -0.24 -16.94 9.38
C ILE A 74 0.94 -17.43 8.55
N VAL A 75 0.70 -18.15 7.46
CA VAL A 75 1.75 -18.56 6.52
C VAL A 75 2.46 -17.36 5.89
N HIS A 76 1.71 -16.32 5.49
CA HIS A 76 2.30 -15.08 4.97
C HIS A 76 3.18 -14.39 6.00
N HIS A 77 2.77 -14.37 7.27
CA HIS A 77 3.55 -13.79 8.36
C HIS A 77 4.78 -14.65 8.68
N TYR A 78 4.66 -15.98 8.63
CA TYR A 78 5.79 -16.90 8.75
C TYR A 78 6.88 -16.60 7.71
N ILE A 79 6.50 -16.47 6.44
CA ILE A 79 7.41 -16.09 5.35
C ILE A 79 8.01 -14.71 5.60
N ALA A 80 7.17 -13.74 6.00
CA ALA A 80 7.59 -12.36 6.23
C ALA A 80 8.62 -12.24 7.36
N LEU A 81 8.43 -12.92 8.48
CA LEU A 81 9.35 -12.91 9.62
C LEU A 81 10.75 -13.40 9.24
N ARG A 82 10.86 -14.30 8.26
CA ARG A 82 12.14 -14.86 7.80
C ARG A 82 12.80 -14.05 6.70
N LEU A 83 12.02 -13.58 5.75
CA LEU A 83 12.57 -12.91 4.57
C LEU A 83 12.72 -11.40 4.72
N THR A 84 11.86 -10.74 5.52
CA THR A 84 11.91 -9.29 5.66
C THR A 84 13.26 -8.78 6.19
N PRO A 85 13.87 -9.38 7.22
CA PRO A 85 15.20 -8.94 7.67
C PRO A 85 16.24 -8.98 6.55
N LEU A 86 16.30 -10.08 5.77
CA LEU A 86 17.23 -10.22 4.66
C LEU A 86 16.92 -9.26 3.50
N PHE A 87 15.66 -9.02 3.23
CA PHE A 87 15.26 -8.06 2.20
C PHE A 87 15.61 -6.63 2.60
N GLU A 88 15.48 -6.27 3.89
CA GLU A 88 15.86 -4.95 4.39
C GLU A 88 17.37 -4.68 4.22
N GLU A 89 18.22 -5.69 4.29
CA GLU A 89 19.67 -5.56 4.04
C GLU A 89 20.00 -5.21 2.59
N ILE A 90 19.18 -5.65 1.63
CA ILE A 90 19.43 -5.42 0.20
C ILE A 90 18.56 -4.31 -0.40
N PHE A 91 17.49 -3.89 0.26
CA PHE A 91 16.61 -2.85 -0.28
C PHE A 91 17.30 -1.50 -0.32
N SER A 92 17.23 -0.85 -1.47
CA SER A 92 17.62 0.56 -1.59
C SER A 92 16.95 1.40 -0.50
N GLU A 93 17.72 2.33 0.08
CA GLU A 93 17.19 3.34 1.00
C GLU A 93 16.09 4.20 0.35
N ARG A 94 16.03 4.21 -0.96
CA ARG A 94 15.10 4.94 -1.81
C ARG A 94 13.76 4.23 -2.05
N THR A 95 13.55 3.04 -1.49
CA THR A 95 12.25 2.34 -1.46
C THR A 95 11.46 2.74 -0.22
N PHE A 96 10.27 3.34 -0.37
CA PHE A 96 9.55 3.98 0.74
C PHE A 96 8.32 3.22 1.24
N ASN A 97 7.73 2.31 0.47
CA ASN A 97 6.51 1.60 0.85
C ASN A 97 6.78 0.32 1.65
N CYS A 98 5.87 0.02 2.58
CA CYS A 98 5.85 -1.24 3.34
C CYS A 98 7.14 -1.57 4.10
N ARG A 99 7.88 -0.55 4.55
CA ARG A 99 9.09 -0.67 5.36
C ARG A 99 8.92 0.09 6.67
N LYS A 100 9.48 -0.44 7.75
CA LYS A 100 9.42 0.19 9.09
C LYS A 100 10.13 1.55 9.06
N GLY A 101 9.48 2.56 9.63
CA GLY A 101 10.01 3.94 9.67
C GLY A 101 9.90 4.69 8.35
N LYS A 102 9.49 4.04 7.26
CA LYS A 102 9.25 4.67 5.95
C LYS A 102 7.75 4.73 5.65
N GLY A 103 7.37 5.28 4.53
CA GLY A 103 5.98 5.42 4.12
C GLY A 103 5.77 6.66 3.26
N GLN A 104 4.50 6.99 3.05
CA GLN A 104 4.10 8.10 2.16
C GLN A 104 4.74 9.43 2.56
N LEU A 105 4.68 9.79 3.83
CA LEU A 105 5.21 11.06 4.33
C LEU A 105 6.74 11.10 4.24
N TYR A 106 7.40 9.98 4.55
CA TYR A 106 8.84 9.86 4.38
C TYR A 106 9.24 10.10 2.92
N GLY A 107 8.58 9.45 1.97
CA GLY A 107 8.86 9.62 0.54
C GLY A 107 8.62 11.06 0.04
N ILE A 108 7.59 11.74 0.53
CA ILE A 108 7.33 13.15 0.22
C ILE A 108 8.45 14.05 0.75
N ASN A 109 8.89 13.83 1.98
CA ASN A 109 9.98 14.60 2.58
C ASN A 109 11.32 14.34 1.89
N THR A 110 11.59 13.09 1.52
CA THR A 110 12.78 12.72 0.73
C THR A 110 12.76 13.40 -0.63
N LEU A 111 11.64 13.36 -1.35
CA LEU A 111 11.50 14.05 -2.64
C LEU A 111 11.73 15.58 -2.51
N LYS A 112 11.18 16.19 -1.46
CA LYS A 112 11.39 17.62 -1.18
C LYS A 112 12.88 17.93 -0.95
N GLU A 113 13.57 17.10 -0.20
CA GLU A 113 14.99 17.24 0.09
C GLU A 113 15.85 16.98 -1.14
N ASP A 114 15.54 15.96 -1.94
CA ASP A 114 16.21 15.68 -3.20
C ASP A 114 16.14 16.86 -4.18
N ILE A 115 14.96 17.49 -4.29
CA ILE A 115 14.80 18.71 -5.12
C ILE A 115 15.71 19.82 -4.57
N ARG A 116 15.72 20.04 -3.26
CA ARG A 116 16.52 21.08 -2.61
C ARG A 116 18.03 20.88 -2.85
N GLN A 117 18.50 19.65 -2.69
CA GLN A 117 19.91 19.29 -2.88
C GLN A 117 20.33 19.38 -4.34
N CYS A 118 19.59 18.73 -5.25
CA CYS A 118 19.91 18.72 -6.67
C CYS A 118 19.90 20.13 -7.28
N SER A 119 19.02 21.02 -6.82
CA SER A 119 18.93 22.41 -7.29
C SER A 119 19.82 23.38 -6.49
N ASN A 120 20.71 22.89 -5.65
CA ASN A 120 21.55 23.75 -4.80
C ASN A 120 20.72 24.83 -4.08
N ASN A 121 19.75 24.39 -3.23
CA ASN A 121 18.81 25.28 -2.53
C ASN A 121 17.97 26.18 -3.47
N TYR A 122 17.54 25.64 -4.62
CA TYR A 122 16.68 26.32 -5.62
C TYR A 122 17.39 27.44 -6.41
N THR A 123 18.72 27.43 -6.47
CA THR A 123 19.53 28.40 -7.22
C THR A 123 19.95 27.89 -8.59
N GLU A 124 19.97 26.59 -8.79
CA GLU A 124 20.40 25.93 -10.03
C GLU A 124 19.23 25.16 -10.65
N ASP A 125 19.28 25.00 -11.97
CA ASP A 125 18.27 24.22 -12.69
C ASP A 125 18.37 22.73 -12.35
N CYS A 126 17.24 22.09 -12.13
CA CYS A 126 17.11 20.66 -12.14
C CYS A 126 15.75 20.20 -12.66
N HIS A 127 15.69 18.95 -13.12
CA HIS A 127 14.52 18.38 -13.74
C HIS A 127 14.08 17.15 -12.95
N ILE A 128 12.76 16.98 -12.85
CA ILE A 128 12.13 15.83 -12.20
C ILE A 128 11.47 14.99 -13.29
N MET A 129 11.90 13.74 -13.39
CA MET A 129 11.23 12.70 -14.15
C MET A 129 10.44 11.83 -13.20
N LYS A 130 9.16 11.62 -13.47
CA LYS A 130 8.32 10.70 -12.73
C LYS A 130 7.71 9.69 -13.66
N LEU A 131 7.72 8.44 -13.25
CA LEU A 131 7.32 7.28 -14.04
C LEU A 131 6.40 6.38 -13.18
N ASP A 132 5.58 5.59 -13.85
CA ASP A 132 4.62 4.65 -13.24
C ASP A 132 4.59 3.37 -14.08
N LEU A 133 4.37 2.23 -13.44
CA LEU A 133 4.28 0.95 -14.14
C LEU A 133 2.84 0.65 -14.55
N LYS A 134 2.66 0.18 -15.78
CA LYS A 134 1.34 -0.17 -16.29
C LYS A 134 0.82 -1.45 -15.66
N GLY A 135 -0.24 -1.33 -14.83
CA GLY A 135 -0.91 -2.49 -14.24
C GLY A 135 0.01 -3.38 -13.42
N PHE A 136 0.94 -2.82 -12.66
CA PHE A 136 2.07 -3.49 -12.03
C PHE A 136 1.71 -4.84 -11.40
N PHE A 137 0.84 -4.87 -10.38
CA PHE A 137 0.50 -6.11 -9.68
C PHE A 137 -0.10 -7.18 -10.60
N MET A 138 -0.84 -6.79 -11.64
CA MET A 138 -1.44 -7.71 -12.61
C MET A 138 -0.46 -8.17 -13.69
N SER A 139 0.66 -7.44 -13.84
CA SER A 139 1.71 -7.77 -14.83
C SER A 139 2.81 -8.69 -14.29
N ILE A 140 2.92 -8.82 -12.95
CA ILE A 140 3.96 -9.64 -12.31
C ILE A 140 3.87 -11.08 -12.83
N ASP A 141 4.95 -11.58 -13.41
CA ASP A 141 5.11 -12.97 -13.78
C ASP A 141 5.42 -13.80 -12.53
N LYS A 142 4.47 -14.66 -12.15
CA LYS A 142 4.58 -15.46 -10.93
C LYS A 142 5.72 -16.48 -10.98
N LYS A 143 5.99 -17.03 -12.15
CA LYS A 143 7.06 -18.02 -12.32
C LYS A 143 8.42 -17.35 -12.15
N LEU A 144 8.63 -16.24 -12.84
CA LEU A 144 9.86 -15.46 -12.71
C LEU A 144 10.07 -15.00 -11.25
N LEU A 145 9.02 -14.47 -10.61
CA LEU A 145 9.09 -14.06 -9.22
C LEU A 145 9.46 -15.22 -8.28
N ALA A 146 8.83 -16.37 -8.46
CA ALA A 146 9.12 -17.56 -7.66
C ALA A 146 10.57 -18.04 -7.83
N GLU A 147 11.09 -18.02 -9.05
CA GLU A 147 12.48 -18.37 -9.35
C GLU A 147 13.48 -17.36 -8.75
N MET A 148 13.17 -16.07 -8.78
CA MET A 148 14.02 -15.03 -8.18
C MET A 148 14.06 -15.19 -6.65
N VAL A 149 12.91 -15.40 -6.02
CA VAL A 149 12.80 -15.60 -4.56
C VAL A 149 13.51 -16.90 -4.14
N ASP A 150 13.34 -17.98 -4.88
CA ASP A 150 14.01 -19.25 -4.60
C ASP A 150 15.54 -19.11 -4.65
N ARG A 151 16.08 -18.49 -5.70
CA ARG A 151 17.53 -18.21 -5.82
C ARG A 151 18.04 -17.34 -4.68
N PHE A 152 17.25 -16.34 -4.26
CA PHE A 152 17.60 -15.49 -3.14
C PHE A 152 17.68 -16.28 -1.83
N ILE A 153 16.66 -17.11 -1.54
CA ILE A 153 16.61 -17.94 -0.33
C ILE A 153 17.83 -18.90 -0.30
N VAL A 154 18.09 -19.61 -1.38
CA VAL A 154 19.24 -20.54 -1.47
C VAL A 154 20.57 -19.83 -1.18
N ARG A 155 20.72 -18.60 -1.63
CA ARG A 155 21.97 -17.85 -1.48
C ARG A 155 22.15 -17.22 -0.09
N TYR A 156 21.10 -16.68 0.49
CA TYR A 156 21.20 -15.81 1.66
C TYR A 156 20.56 -16.36 2.94
N TYR A 157 19.55 -17.20 2.83
CA TYR A 157 18.91 -17.74 4.01
C TYR A 157 19.70 -18.94 4.59
N LYS A 158 19.91 -18.94 5.91
CA LYS A 158 20.71 -19.97 6.61
C LYS A 158 19.92 -20.72 7.67
N GLY A 159 18.59 -20.56 7.73
CA GLY A 159 17.76 -21.27 8.69
C GLY A 159 17.59 -22.76 8.35
N GLU A 160 17.36 -23.56 9.35
CA GLU A 160 17.14 -25.02 9.22
C GLU A 160 15.86 -25.39 8.46
N ASP A 161 14.95 -24.43 8.32
CA ASP A 161 13.67 -24.53 7.61
C ASP A 161 13.73 -24.08 6.15
N ILE A 162 14.93 -23.98 5.57
CA ILE A 162 15.14 -23.47 4.21
C ILE A 162 14.25 -24.16 3.16
N ASP A 163 14.13 -25.47 3.20
CA ASP A 163 13.34 -26.23 2.23
C ASP A 163 11.83 -26.00 2.41
N ASP A 164 11.39 -25.79 3.65
CA ASP A 164 10.01 -25.44 3.96
C ASP A 164 9.67 -24.03 3.52
N LEU A 165 10.59 -23.08 3.76
CA LEU A 165 10.45 -21.71 3.34
C LEU A 165 10.37 -21.59 1.81
N ARG A 166 11.23 -22.28 1.07
CA ARG A 166 11.21 -22.37 -0.40
C ARG A 166 9.89 -22.93 -0.91
N TYR A 167 9.43 -24.04 -0.31
CA TYR A 167 8.15 -24.65 -0.63
C TYR A 167 6.99 -23.68 -0.42
N LEU A 168 6.90 -23.06 0.76
CA LEU A 168 5.82 -22.12 1.09
C LEU A 168 5.84 -20.89 0.19
N CYS A 169 7.00 -20.30 -0.09
CA CYS A 169 7.12 -19.18 -1.02
C CYS A 169 6.60 -19.57 -2.41
N ARG A 170 6.96 -20.74 -2.92
CA ARG A 170 6.48 -21.25 -4.20
C ARG A 170 4.96 -21.44 -4.21
N VAL A 171 4.40 -22.07 -3.19
CA VAL A 171 2.95 -22.29 -3.07
C VAL A 171 2.20 -20.96 -3.03
N VAL A 172 2.65 -20.01 -2.21
CA VAL A 172 1.98 -18.70 -2.04
C VAL A 172 2.09 -17.83 -3.29
N ILE A 173 3.26 -17.78 -3.93
CA ILE A 173 3.47 -16.96 -5.14
C ILE A 173 2.65 -17.52 -6.32
N LEU A 174 2.64 -18.85 -6.51
CA LEU A 174 1.94 -19.48 -7.63
C LEU A 174 0.44 -19.63 -7.38
N HIS A 175 -0.04 -19.42 -6.15
CA HIS A 175 -1.47 -19.52 -5.83
C HIS A 175 -2.34 -18.65 -6.72
N ARG A 176 -3.53 -19.18 -7.08
CA ARG A 176 -4.53 -18.53 -7.93
C ARG A 176 -5.82 -18.31 -7.14
N PRO A 177 -5.89 -17.25 -6.31
CA PRO A 177 -7.04 -17.02 -5.44
C PRO A 177 -8.34 -16.77 -6.22
N GLU A 178 -8.27 -16.31 -7.47
CA GLU A 178 -9.42 -16.12 -8.35
C GLU A 178 -10.15 -17.43 -8.69
N LYS A 179 -9.48 -18.57 -8.56
CA LYS A 179 -10.08 -19.90 -8.76
C LYS A 179 -10.78 -20.44 -7.51
N ASN A 180 -10.43 -19.91 -6.32
CA ASN A 180 -10.98 -20.37 -5.04
C ASN A 180 -11.27 -19.17 -4.12
N CYS A 181 -12.31 -18.40 -4.46
CA CYS A 181 -12.71 -17.26 -3.64
C CYS A 181 -14.25 -17.08 -3.60
N GLU A 182 -14.67 -16.36 -2.58
CA GLU A 182 -16.03 -15.84 -2.46
C GLU A 182 -16.05 -14.36 -2.83
N ARG A 183 -16.92 -13.96 -3.76
CA ARG A 183 -17.08 -12.57 -4.16
C ARG A 183 -18.05 -11.85 -3.23
N ASN A 184 -17.54 -10.92 -2.43
CA ASN A 184 -18.30 -10.18 -1.41
C ASN A 184 -18.56 -8.72 -1.84
N SER A 185 -18.85 -8.49 -3.11
CA SER A 185 -19.29 -7.21 -3.68
C SER A 185 -20.28 -7.45 -4.81
N PRO A 186 -21.16 -6.48 -5.16
CA PRO A 186 -22.03 -6.58 -6.32
C PRO A 186 -21.23 -6.82 -7.60
N LEU A 187 -21.67 -7.72 -8.49
CA LEU A 187 -20.99 -8.03 -9.76
C LEU A 187 -20.82 -6.79 -10.65
N SER A 188 -21.75 -5.83 -10.60
CA SER A 188 -21.66 -4.55 -11.29
C SER A 188 -20.41 -3.71 -10.94
N TYR A 189 -19.73 -4.00 -9.82
CA TYR A 189 -18.49 -3.34 -9.48
C TYR A 189 -17.31 -3.88 -10.33
N TRP A 190 -17.34 -5.17 -10.68
CA TRP A 190 -16.35 -5.76 -11.61
C TRP A 190 -16.54 -5.26 -13.05
N GLU A 191 -17.77 -4.97 -13.47
CA GLU A 191 -18.05 -4.36 -14.79
C GLU A 191 -17.40 -2.97 -14.94
N LYS A 192 -17.30 -2.22 -13.83
CA LYS A 192 -16.65 -0.90 -13.77
C LYS A 192 -15.13 -0.97 -13.60
N LEU A 193 -14.60 -2.15 -13.36
CA LEU A 193 -13.16 -2.37 -13.23
C LEU A 193 -12.55 -2.54 -14.63
N ASP A 194 -11.44 -1.87 -14.88
CA ASP A 194 -10.64 -2.10 -16.07
C ASP A 194 -10.19 -3.58 -16.12
N LYS A 195 -10.43 -4.26 -17.24
CA LYS A 195 -10.09 -5.69 -17.43
C LYS A 195 -8.64 -6.01 -17.06
N ASN A 196 -7.71 -5.06 -17.31
CA ASN A 196 -6.29 -5.20 -16.96
C ASN A 196 -6.01 -5.04 -15.45
N LYS A 197 -7.04 -4.88 -14.61
CA LYS A 197 -6.93 -4.70 -13.15
C LYS A 197 -7.67 -5.77 -12.36
N SER A 198 -8.05 -6.86 -12.99
CA SER A 198 -8.72 -7.99 -12.36
C SER A 198 -7.95 -9.29 -12.64
N LEU A 199 -7.77 -10.12 -11.61
CA LEU A 199 -7.20 -11.46 -11.77
C LEU A 199 -8.13 -12.41 -12.54
N PHE A 200 -9.45 -12.17 -12.50
CA PHE A 200 -10.41 -13.01 -13.25
C PHE A 200 -10.28 -12.87 -14.77
N THR A 201 -9.72 -11.77 -15.23
CA THR A 201 -9.53 -11.49 -16.68
C THR A 201 -8.07 -11.45 -17.08
N ASN A 202 -7.17 -11.71 -16.15
CA ASN A 202 -5.73 -11.69 -16.39
C ASN A 202 -5.25 -13.01 -17.03
N GLY A 203 -4.10 -12.95 -17.72
CA GLY A 203 -3.47 -14.12 -18.32
C GLY A 203 -2.97 -15.13 -17.28
N GLU A 204 -2.90 -16.39 -17.68
CA GLU A 204 -2.39 -17.46 -16.82
C GLU A 204 -0.94 -17.20 -16.39
N GLY A 205 -0.61 -17.52 -15.13
CA GLY A 205 0.72 -17.33 -14.57
C GLY A 205 1.08 -15.88 -14.26
N LYS A 206 0.20 -14.92 -14.54
CA LYS A 206 0.44 -13.49 -14.25
C LYS A 206 -0.48 -12.95 -13.16
N GLY A 207 0.02 -11.95 -12.48
CA GLY A 207 -0.70 -11.18 -11.49
C GLY A 207 -0.62 -11.72 -10.07
N VAL A 208 -0.37 -10.82 -9.14
CA VAL A 208 -0.33 -11.08 -7.70
C VAL A 208 -1.52 -10.38 -7.03
N ALA A 209 -2.24 -11.10 -6.18
CA ALA A 209 -3.43 -10.62 -5.50
C ALA A 209 -3.13 -9.46 -4.55
N ILE A 210 -3.76 -8.32 -4.78
CA ILE A 210 -3.69 -7.16 -3.88
C ILE A 210 -4.49 -7.47 -2.60
N GLY A 211 -3.93 -7.13 -1.44
CA GLY A 211 -4.58 -7.26 -0.12
C GLY A 211 -3.88 -8.22 0.83
N ASN A 212 -2.86 -8.91 0.38
CA ASN A 212 -2.06 -9.82 1.17
C ASN A 212 -0.65 -9.26 1.45
N LEU A 213 -0.11 -9.56 2.64
CA LEU A 213 1.20 -9.07 3.08
C LEU A 213 2.32 -9.47 2.11
N PHE A 214 2.34 -10.73 1.67
CA PHE A 214 3.37 -11.25 0.78
C PHE A 214 3.45 -10.49 -0.55
N ALA A 215 2.31 -10.05 -1.09
CA ALA A 215 2.25 -9.33 -2.35
C ALA A 215 3.06 -8.03 -2.32
N GLN A 216 3.03 -7.33 -1.18
CA GLN A 216 3.77 -6.08 -0.99
C GLN A 216 5.28 -6.32 -0.81
N ILE A 217 5.63 -7.34 -0.05
CA ILE A 217 7.02 -7.71 0.23
C ILE A 217 7.72 -8.17 -1.06
N PHE A 218 7.09 -9.09 -1.79
CA PHE A 218 7.65 -9.61 -3.03
C PHE A 218 7.61 -8.61 -4.19
N ALA A 219 6.63 -7.68 -4.20
CA ALA A 219 6.63 -6.57 -5.14
C ALA A 219 7.83 -5.64 -4.92
N ASN A 220 8.18 -5.33 -3.67
CA ASN A 220 9.38 -4.57 -3.36
C ASN A 220 10.64 -5.32 -3.75
N PHE A 221 10.71 -6.62 -3.45
CA PHE A 221 11.85 -7.48 -3.83
C PHE A 221 12.06 -7.49 -5.36
N LEU A 222 11.01 -7.68 -6.14
CA LEU A 222 11.08 -7.66 -7.61
C LEU A 222 11.61 -6.31 -8.13
N LEU A 223 11.08 -5.20 -7.62
CA LEU A 223 11.42 -3.85 -8.07
C LEU A 223 12.71 -3.30 -7.44
N ASN A 224 13.30 -3.97 -6.47
CA ASN A 224 14.62 -3.60 -5.96
C ASN A 224 15.69 -3.64 -7.07
N THR A 225 15.50 -4.52 -8.06
CA THR A 225 16.36 -4.54 -9.27
C THR A 225 16.30 -3.21 -10.04
N LEU A 226 15.13 -2.55 -10.08
CA LEU A 226 14.97 -1.25 -10.70
C LEU A 226 15.66 -0.15 -9.87
N ASP A 227 15.53 -0.20 -8.55
CA ASP A 227 16.14 0.78 -7.66
C ASP A 227 17.67 0.74 -7.79
N TRP A 228 18.27 -0.43 -7.70
CA TRP A 228 19.71 -0.64 -7.91
C TRP A 228 20.17 -0.25 -9.30
N PHE A 229 19.36 -0.51 -10.32
CA PHE A 229 19.68 -0.10 -11.70
C PHE A 229 19.77 1.43 -11.81
N ILE A 230 18.80 2.16 -11.23
CA ILE A 230 18.80 3.62 -11.26
C ILE A 230 20.01 4.20 -10.51
N GLU A 231 20.38 3.61 -9.37
CA GLU A 231 21.57 3.98 -8.60
C GLU A 231 22.86 3.76 -9.43
N ASN A 232 22.98 2.62 -10.09
CA ASN A 232 24.13 2.28 -10.92
C ASN A 232 24.26 3.17 -12.18
N GLU A 233 23.18 3.75 -12.67
CA GLU A 233 23.20 4.77 -13.74
C GLU A 233 23.61 6.16 -13.22
N GLY A 234 24.01 6.26 -11.95
CA GLY A 234 24.49 7.49 -11.32
C GLY A 234 23.40 8.53 -11.10
N ILE A 235 22.17 8.10 -10.79
CA ILE A 235 21.08 8.96 -10.38
C ILE A 235 20.98 8.93 -8.84
N GLU A 236 21.61 9.89 -8.20
CA GLU A 236 21.65 10.01 -6.73
C GLU A 236 20.29 10.34 -6.13
N HIS A 237 19.54 11.22 -6.80
CA HIS A 237 18.25 11.71 -6.35
C HIS A 237 17.11 10.97 -7.03
N HIS A 238 16.66 9.88 -6.42
CA HIS A 238 15.52 9.11 -6.89
C HIS A 238 14.72 8.57 -5.71
N GLY A 239 13.57 7.97 -5.98
CA GLY A 239 12.80 7.31 -4.96
C GLY A 239 11.57 6.62 -5.50
N ARG A 240 11.14 5.55 -4.83
CA ARG A 240 10.02 4.71 -5.26
C ARG A 240 9.01 4.46 -4.14
N TYR A 241 7.74 4.59 -4.50
CA TYR A 241 6.60 4.18 -3.68
C TYR A 241 5.72 3.20 -4.46
N VAL A 242 5.90 1.92 -4.24
CA VAL A 242 5.31 0.79 -4.99
C VAL A 242 5.74 0.85 -6.46
N ASP A 243 4.83 1.20 -7.37
CA ASP A 243 5.00 1.32 -8.82
C ASP A 243 5.24 2.75 -9.30
N ASP A 244 5.15 3.73 -8.41
CA ASP A 244 5.32 5.16 -8.68
C ASP A 244 6.74 5.58 -8.25
N PHE A 245 7.59 6.04 -9.17
CA PHE A 245 8.96 6.40 -8.87
C PHE A 245 9.40 7.67 -9.60
N TYR A 246 10.38 8.35 -9.01
CA TYR A 246 10.95 9.55 -9.58
C TYR A 246 12.48 9.47 -9.67
N CYS A 247 13.03 10.24 -10.61
CA CYS A 247 14.45 10.51 -10.76
C CYS A 247 14.64 12.01 -10.95
N ILE A 248 15.66 12.59 -10.31
CA ILE A 248 15.97 14.03 -10.41
C ILE A 248 17.43 14.18 -10.85
N HIS A 249 17.65 15.06 -11.79
CA HIS A 249 18.99 15.39 -12.26
C HIS A 249 19.06 16.82 -12.84
N LYS A 250 20.23 17.45 -12.79
CA LYS A 250 20.44 18.76 -13.41
C LYS A 250 20.34 18.67 -14.92
N ASP A 251 20.96 17.67 -15.50
CA ASP A 251 20.88 17.41 -16.94
C ASP A 251 19.61 16.63 -17.30
N LYS A 252 18.75 17.28 -18.09
CA LYS A 252 17.51 16.71 -18.60
C LYS A 252 17.73 15.58 -19.59
N GLU A 253 18.78 15.67 -20.42
CA GLU A 253 19.08 14.67 -21.43
C GLU A 253 19.54 13.35 -20.81
N LYS A 254 20.25 13.42 -19.67
CA LYS A 254 20.60 12.21 -18.88
C LYS A 254 19.33 11.48 -18.41
N LEU A 255 18.31 12.21 -17.95
CA LEU A 255 17.02 11.60 -17.56
C LEU A 255 16.29 10.97 -18.77
N LEU A 256 16.33 11.65 -19.93
CA LEU A 256 15.71 11.10 -21.14
C LEU A 256 16.44 9.84 -21.64
N ALA A 257 17.77 9.83 -21.60
CA ALA A 257 18.59 8.68 -21.96
C ALA A 257 18.38 7.45 -21.04
N LEU A 258 17.96 7.69 -19.79
CA LEU A 258 17.65 6.62 -18.84
C LEU A 258 16.37 5.85 -19.22
N VAL A 259 15.39 6.49 -19.87
CA VAL A 259 14.07 5.90 -20.15
C VAL A 259 14.16 4.61 -21.00
N PRO A 260 14.87 4.58 -22.15
CA PRO A 260 14.99 3.34 -22.94
C PRO A 260 15.69 2.22 -22.16
N LYS A 261 16.67 2.53 -21.32
CA LYS A 261 17.37 1.55 -20.49
C LYS A 261 16.43 0.96 -19.41
N ILE A 262 15.60 1.80 -18.77
CA ILE A 262 14.56 1.34 -17.84
C ILE A 262 13.54 0.45 -18.57
N ARG A 263 13.12 0.79 -19.80
CA ARG A 263 12.20 -0.06 -20.58
C ARG A 263 12.78 -1.43 -20.85
N GLU A 264 14.06 -1.51 -21.22
CA GLU A 264 14.74 -2.78 -21.45
C GLU A 264 14.81 -3.64 -20.18
N LEU A 265 15.18 -3.04 -19.02
CA LEU A 265 15.19 -3.73 -17.74
C LEU A 265 13.81 -4.26 -17.38
N LEU A 266 12.79 -3.41 -17.48
CA LEU A 266 11.42 -3.79 -17.14
C LEU A 266 10.88 -4.89 -18.07
N ALA A 267 11.26 -4.88 -19.34
CA ALA A 267 10.89 -5.94 -20.29
C ALA A 267 11.46 -7.30 -19.86
N LYS A 268 12.70 -7.36 -19.34
CA LYS A 268 13.30 -8.57 -18.76
C LYS A 268 12.53 -9.09 -17.53
N LEU A 269 11.85 -8.18 -16.79
CA LEU A 269 10.98 -8.51 -15.65
C LEU A 269 9.51 -8.77 -16.06
N GLY A 270 9.20 -8.74 -17.36
CA GLY A 270 7.84 -8.86 -17.85
C GLY A 270 6.94 -7.64 -17.58
N LEU A 271 7.54 -6.50 -17.19
CA LEU A 271 6.86 -5.26 -16.82
C LEU A 271 6.97 -4.20 -17.92
N ARG A 272 6.11 -3.16 -17.83
CA ARG A 272 6.10 -2.05 -18.81
C ARG A 272 5.83 -0.71 -18.13
N LEU A 273 6.42 0.35 -18.66
CA LEU A 273 6.08 1.72 -18.27
C LEU A 273 4.65 2.10 -18.70
N ASN A 274 4.04 2.97 -17.95
CA ASN A 274 2.76 3.59 -18.29
C ASN A 274 3.02 4.90 -19.03
N GLU A 275 3.07 4.84 -20.35
CA GLU A 275 3.40 5.99 -21.20
C GLU A 275 2.45 7.20 -21.00
N LYS A 276 1.20 6.94 -20.57
CA LYS A 276 0.22 8.00 -20.26
C LYS A 276 0.52 8.77 -18.98
N LYS A 277 1.45 8.28 -18.17
CA LYS A 277 1.84 8.87 -16.90
C LYS A 277 3.32 9.30 -16.89
N PHE A 278 3.91 9.48 -18.04
CA PHE A 278 5.24 10.05 -18.14
C PHE A 278 5.22 11.54 -17.78
N TYR A 279 6.04 11.93 -16.83
CA TYR A 279 6.20 13.31 -16.41
C TYR A 279 7.69 13.67 -16.41
N LEU A 280 8.06 14.77 -17.08
CA LEU A 280 9.41 15.34 -17.05
C LEU A 280 9.30 16.86 -17.13
N GLN A 281 9.62 17.54 -16.07
CA GLN A 281 9.48 18.98 -15.93
C GLN A 281 10.61 19.56 -15.08
N HIS A 282 10.86 20.85 -15.26
CA HIS A 282 11.68 21.64 -14.33
C HIS A 282 11.01 21.64 -12.94
N TYR A 283 11.82 21.54 -11.87
CA TYR A 283 11.34 21.39 -10.49
C TYR A 283 10.36 22.48 -10.02
N SER A 284 10.47 23.72 -10.57
CA SER A 284 9.59 24.84 -10.20
C SER A 284 8.12 24.59 -10.53
N LYS A 285 7.82 23.73 -11.49
CA LYS A 285 6.44 23.34 -11.83
C LYS A 285 5.79 22.48 -10.72
N GLY A 286 6.61 21.84 -9.90
CA GLY A 286 6.16 20.89 -8.88
C GLY A 286 5.83 19.53 -9.46
N VAL A 287 5.76 18.52 -8.61
CA VAL A 287 5.46 17.14 -9.00
C VAL A 287 4.44 16.52 -8.05
N GLU A 288 3.46 15.81 -8.60
CA GLU A 288 2.53 15.00 -7.79
C GLU A 288 3.21 13.68 -7.44
N PHE A 289 3.36 13.40 -6.13
CA PHE A 289 3.87 12.14 -5.62
C PHE A 289 3.03 11.65 -4.44
N THR A 290 2.58 10.41 -4.49
CA THR A 290 1.75 9.77 -3.45
C THR A 290 0.54 10.59 -2.97
N GLY A 291 -0.07 11.39 -3.86
CA GLY A 291 -1.26 12.21 -3.56
C GLY A 291 -0.96 13.59 -2.98
N SER A 292 0.31 13.99 -2.94
CA SER A 292 0.75 15.35 -2.61
C SER A 292 1.48 15.99 -3.78
N ILE A 293 1.43 17.30 -3.88
CA ILE A 293 2.17 18.10 -4.86
C ILE A 293 3.34 18.75 -4.13
N VAL A 294 4.55 18.37 -4.50
CA VAL A 294 5.80 18.93 -3.96
C VAL A 294 6.28 20.05 -4.86
N LYS A 295 6.46 21.23 -4.30
CA LYS A 295 7.04 22.42 -4.94
C LYS A 295 8.19 22.96 -4.10
N PRO A 296 9.02 23.87 -4.65
CA PRO A 296 10.04 24.55 -3.86
C PRO A 296 9.46 25.14 -2.57
N GLY A 297 10.01 24.73 -1.42
CA GLY A 297 9.61 25.20 -0.10
C GLY A 297 8.20 24.82 0.37
N ARG A 298 7.36 24.17 -0.44
CA ARG A 298 5.94 23.91 -0.10
C ARG A 298 5.47 22.52 -0.52
N VAL A 299 4.58 21.93 0.28
CA VAL A 299 3.88 20.68 -0.05
C VAL A 299 2.38 20.92 0.04
N TYR A 300 1.65 20.55 -0.99
CA TYR A 300 0.20 20.68 -1.08
C TYR A 300 -0.45 19.31 -1.26
N THR A 301 -1.69 19.21 -0.85
CA THR A 301 -2.52 18.03 -1.15
C THR A 301 -3.10 18.15 -2.58
N CYS A 302 -3.17 17.04 -3.31
CA CYS A 302 -3.72 17.07 -4.66
C CYS A 302 -5.21 17.46 -4.68
N ASN A 303 -5.66 18.15 -5.75
CA ASN A 303 -7.03 18.66 -5.90
C ASN A 303 -8.11 17.60 -5.69
N ARG A 304 -7.86 16.35 -6.11
CA ARG A 304 -8.80 15.22 -5.90
C ARG A 304 -9.09 14.98 -4.41
N THR A 305 -8.07 15.05 -3.56
CA THR A 305 -8.23 14.88 -2.11
C THR A 305 -9.05 16.02 -1.52
N ILE A 306 -8.78 17.27 -1.93
CA ILE A 306 -9.55 18.44 -1.49
C ILE A 306 -11.02 18.33 -1.94
N THR A 307 -11.29 17.94 -3.18
CA THR A 307 -12.65 17.72 -3.68
C THR A 307 -13.39 16.67 -2.87
N ASN A 308 -12.74 15.55 -2.54
CA ASN A 308 -13.31 14.51 -1.71
C ASN A 308 -13.55 14.96 -0.26
N PHE A 309 -12.67 15.80 0.29
CA PHE A 309 -12.84 16.41 1.61
C PHE A 309 -14.07 17.33 1.63
N ILE A 310 -14.22 18.22 0.65
CA ILE A 310 -15.43 19.06 0.50
C ILE A 310 -16.68 18.19 0.37
N ALA A 311 -16.63 17.13 -0.42
CA ALA A 311 -17.76 16.20 -0.55
C ALA A 311 -18.12 15.50 0.78
N ALA A 312 -17.13 15.24 1.66
CA ALA A 312 -17.37 14.71 2.99
C ALA A 312 -18.11 15.72 3.88
N ILE A 313 -17.74 17.01 3.83
CA ILE A 313 -18.47 18.07 4.53
C ILE A 313 -19.91 18.20 4.02
N ARG A 314 -20.13 18.18 2.69
CA ARG A 314 -21.48 18.21 2.12
C ARG A 314 -22.35 17.01 2.58
N ARG A 315 -21.75 15.83 2.72
CA ARG A 315 -22.47 14.67 3.31
C ARG A 315 -22.81 14.88 4.78
N LEU A 316 -21.88 15.48 5.55
CA LEU A 316 -22.12 15.82 6.95
C LEU A 316 -23.33 16.78 7.08
N ASN A 317 -23.36 17.84 6.27
CA ASN A 317 -24.46 18.81 6.29
C ASN A 317 -25.79 18.21 5.88
N LYS A 318 -25.80 17.20 5.00
CA LYS A 318 -27.02 16.47 4.57
C LYS A 318 -27.41 15.32 5.50
N ALA A 319 -26.63 15.05 6.55
CA ALA A 319 -26.92 13.96 7.46
C ALA A 319 -28.21 14.22 8.28
N ASN A 320 -29.12 13.24 8.28
CA ASN A 320 -30.43 13.31 8.94
C ASN A 320 -30.49 12.50 10.24
N ASN A 321 -29.44 11.72 10.54
CA ASN A 321 -29.36 10.93 11.76
C ASN A 321 -27.91 10.87 12.28
N GLU A 322 -27.78 10.53 13.55
CA GLU A 322 -26.52 10.46 14.25
C GLU A 322 -25.50 9.52 13.57
N ARG A 323 -25.94 8.35 13.10
CA ARG A 323 -25.05 7.38 12.43
C ARG A 323 -24.40 7.97 11.18
N GLN A 324 -25.13 8.71 10.37
CA GLN A 324 -24.61 9.39 9.18
C GLN A 324 -23.62 10.50 9.55
N VAL A 325 -23.93 11.28 10.61
CA VAL A 325 -23.03 12.31 11.15
C VAL A 325 -21.70 11.68 11.58
N LEU A 326 -21.76 10.65 12.42
CA LEU A 326 -20.57 9.99 12.95
C LEU A 326 -19.70 9.40 11.83
N HIS A 327 -20.34 8.77 10.83
CA HIS A 327 -19.63 8.24 9.66
C HIS A 327 -18.95 9.34 8.82
N ALA A 328 -19.63 10.47 8.63
CA ALA A 328 -19.09 11.63 7.91
C ALA A 328 -17.89 12.22 8.67
N VAL A 329 -17.98 12.36 10.00
CA VAL A 329 -16.90 12.86 10.85
C VAL A 329 -15.66 11.95 10.79
N CYS A 330 -15.83 10.61 10.80
CA CYS A 330 -14.71 9.68 10.59
C CYS A 330 -14.00 9.94 9.25
N SER A 331 -14.78 10.16 8.19
CA SER A 331 -14.23 10.46 6.85
C SER A 331 -13.50 11.80 6.82
N ILE A 332 -14.07 12.84 7.41
CA ILE A 332 -13.48 14.16 7.52
C ILE A 332 -12.14 14.11 8.27
N ASN A 333 -12.10 13.43 9.42
CA ASN A 333 -10.87 13.30 10.20
C ASN A 333 -9.78 12.52 9.47
N SER A 334 -10.13 11.59 8.59
CA SER A 334 -9.13 10.93 7.71
C SER A 334 -8.48 11.92 6.75
N TYR A 335 -9.24 12.88 6.18
CA TYR A 335 -8.67 13.93 5.34
C TYR A 335 -7.85 14.93 6.15
N LEU A 336 -8.35 15.35 7.32
CA LEU A 336 -7.62 16.26 8.21
C LEU A 336 -6.29 15.64 8.67
N GLY A 337 -6.27 14.32 8.95
CA GLY A 337 -5.05 13.58 9.29
C GLY A 337 -3.98 13.65 8.18
N LEU A 338 -4.39 13.71 6.91
CA LEU A 338 -3.47 13.93 5.79
C LEU A 338 -3.06 15.40 5.66
N LEU A 339 -4.05 16.32 5.65
CA LEU A 339 -3.83 17.75 5.40
C LEU A 339 -3.03 18.45 6.51
N ARG A 340 -2.93 17.90 7.71
CA ARG A 340 -2.09 18.48 8.79
C ARG A 340 -0.60 18.40 8.48
N HIS A 341 -0.19 17.51 7.57
CA HIS A 341 1.19 17.33 7.15
C HIS A 341 1.58 18.18 5.93
N THR A 342 0.66 19.03 5.44
CA THR A 342 0.84 19.90 4.30
C THR A 342 0.65 21.37 4.67
N ASN A 343 1.07 22.30 3.80
CA ASN A 343 0.98 23.74 4.03
C ASN A 343 -0.43 24.30 3.76
N GLU A 344 -1.48 23.62 4.28
CA GLU A 344 -2.87 23.89 3.92
C GLU A 344 -3.77 24.31 5.08
N TYR A 345 -3.25 25.06 6.05
CA TYR A 345 -4.05 25.60 7.14
C TYR A 345 -5.27 26.40 6.64
N ALA A 346 -5.05 27.33 5.71
CA ALA A 346 -6.12 28.15 5.15
C ALA A 346 -7.21 27.29 4.45
N MET A 347 -6.81 26.23 3.76
CA MET A 347 -7.74 25.28 3.13
C MET A 347 -8.55 24.50 4.17
N ARG A 348 -7.90 23.95 5.20
CA ARG A 348 -8.60 23.26 6.31
C ARG A 348 -9.65 24.17 6.95
N ARG A 349 -9.26 25.40 7.29
CA ARG A 349 -10.15 26.44 7.85
C ARG A 349 -11.33 26.74 6.92
N LYS A 350 -11.05 27.02 5.63
CA LYS A 350 -12.08 27.30 4.63
C LYS A 350 -13.10 26.17 4.53
N VAL A 351 -12.65 24.92 4.43
CA VAL A 351 -13.52 23.77 4.23
C VAL A 351 -14.30 23.44 5.49
N LEU A 352 -13.71 23.49 6.69
CA LEU A 352 -14.42 23.25 7.94
C LEU A 352 -15.46 24.33 8.24
N ASN A 353 -15.24 25.58 7.83
CA ASN A 353 -16.24 26.66 7.96
C ASN A 353 -17.46 26.45 7.05
N MET A 354 -17.47 25.48 6.13
CA MET A 354 -18.65 25.09 5.36
C MET A 354 -19.60 24.16 6.15
N ILE A 355 -19.25 23.75 7.37
CA ILE A 355 -20.12 22.96 8.23
C ILE A 355 -21.26 23.84 8.75
N GLU A 356 -22.50 23.36 8.60
CA GLU A 356 -23.69 24.10 9.04
C GLU A 356 -23.71 24.32 10.55
N PRO A 357 -24.23 25.48 11.01
CA PRO A 357 -24.31 25.80 12.45
C PRO A 357 -25.04 24.75 13.29
N ARG A 358 -26.09 24.10 12.75
CA ARG A 358 -26.84 23.03 13.43
C ARG A 358 -25.94 21.86 13.83
N VAL A 359 -24.96 21.50 12.96
CA VAL A 359 -24.04 20.40 13.20
C VAL A 359 -23.04 20.74 14.31
N TYR A 360 -22.53 21.98 14.31
CA TYR A 360 -21.70 22.47 15.42
C TYR A 360 -22.47 22.54 16.74
N LYS A 361 -23.71 23.02 16.71
CA LYS A 361 -24.53 23.13 17.91
C LYS A 361 -24.81 21.75 18.54
N GLU A 362 -25.04 20.72 17.71
CA GLU A 362 -25.50 19.43 18.19
C GLU A 362 -24.38 18.39 18.36
N TYR A 363 -23.49 18.25 17.40
CA TYR A 363 -22.66 17.04 17.27
C TYR A 363 -21.15 17.27 17.44
N VAL A 364 -20.61 18.37 16.91
CA VAL A 364 -19.16 18.50 16.72
C VAL A 364 -18.59 19.82 17.19
N TYR A 365 -17.27 19.85 17.36
CA TYR A 365 -16.48 21.08 17.55
C TYR A 365 -15.09 20.91 16.92
N ILE A 366 -14.45 22.01 16.56
CA ILE A 366 -13.09 22.00 16.02
C ILE A 366 -12.10 21.96 17.18
N LYS A 367 -11.07 21.10 17.06
CA LYS A 367 -9.97 20.97 18.01
C LYS A 367 -8.63 21.21 17.30
N GLY A 368 -7.69 21.85 18.03
CA GLY A 368 -6.39 22.26 17.49
C GLY A 368 -6.53 23.35 16.42
N HIS A 369 -5.50 23.52 15.61
CA HIS A 369 -5.50 24.48 14.49
C HIS A 369 -6.22 23.92 13.25
N TYR A 370 -7.53 23.64 13.37
CA TYR A 370 -8.35 22.99 12.33
C TYR A 370 -7.80 21.59 11.93
N GLU A 371 -7.33 20.84 12.90
CA GLU A 371 -6.70 19.53 12.67
C GLU A 371 -7.63 18.36 12.92
N VAL A 372 -8.60 18.54 13.79
CA VAL A 372 -9.54 17.49 14.18
C VAL A 372 -10.95 18.05 14.33
N LEU A 373 -11.92 17.36 13.76
CA LEU A 373 -13.34 17.55 14.04
C LEU A 373 -13.75 16.60 15.16
N ALA A 374 -13.82 17.13 16.39
CA ALA A 374 -14.13 16.34 17.57
C ALA A 374 -15.63 16.16 17.77
N ILE A 375 -16.04 15.01 18.28
CA ILE A 375 -17.41 14.70 18.65
C ILE A 375 -17.68 15.16 20.08
N LYS A 376 -18.85 15.77 20.33
CA LYS A 376 -19.29 16.16 21.66
C LYS A 376 -19.51 14.93 22.58
N ASN A 377 -19.29 15.10 23.87
CA ASN A 377 -19.25 13.98 24.84
C ASN A 377 -20.49 13.08 24.80
N LYS A 378 -21.69 13.63 24.61
CA LYS A 378 -22.95 12.86 24.52
C LYS A 378 -22.98 11.82 23.39
N HIS A 379 -22.15 12.00 22.35
CA HIS A 379 -22.05 11.09 21.21
C HIS A 379 -20.72 10.29 21.18
N LYS A 380 -19.82 10.52 22.16
CA LYS A 380 -18.45 10.02 22.13
C LYS A 380 -18.34 8.49 22.12
N LEU A 381 -19.16 7.82 22.91
CA LEU A 381 -19.14 6.36 23.03
C LEU A 381 -19.49 5.70 21.68
N ARG A 382 -20.56 6.15 21.04
CA ARG A 382 -20.98 5.66 19.72
C ARG A 382 -19.95 5.94 18.63
N TYR A 383 -19.32 7.12 18.68
CA TYR A 383 -18.25 7.47 17.75
C TYR A 383 -17.05 6.53 17.89
N GLN A 384 -16.61 6.23 19.09
CA GLN A 384 -15.52 5.30 19.37
C GLN A 384 -15.85 3.89 18.87
N THR A 385 -17.06 3.41 19.10
CA THR A 385 -17.53 2.13 18.59
C THR A 385 -17.50 2.09 17.06
N MET A 386 -17.97 3.14 16.40
CA MET A 386 -17.94 3.22 14.93
C MET A 386 -16.52 3.30 14.36
N GLN A 387 -15.58 3.99 15.04
CA GLN A 387 -14.19 4.00 14.63
C GLN A 387 -13.56 2.61 14.73
N ARG A 388 -13.84 1.88 15.81
CA ARG A 388 -13.39 0.50 15.99
C ARG A 388 -13.92 -0.40 14.86
N ILE A 389 -15.21 -0.31 14.55
CA ILE A 389 -15.86 -1.02 13.44
C ILE A 389 -15.15 -0.73 12.12
N ARG A 390 -14.88 0.54 11.83
CA ARG A 390 -14.22 0.96 10.57
C ARG A 390 -12.79 0.47 10.45
N ASN A 391 -12.06 0.41 11.56
CA ASN A 391 -10.66 -0.03 11.59
C ASN A 391 -10.52 -1.57 11.65
N GLY A 392 -11.64 -2.30 11.69
CA GLY A 392 -11.63 -3.74 11.86
C GLY A 392 -11.34 -4.17 13.31
N ASP A 393 -11.45 -3.23 14.25
CA ASP A 393 -11.32 -3.46 15.68
C ASP A 393 -12.69 -3.86 16.26
N TYR A 394 -13.15 -5.07 15.97
CA TYR A 394 -14.33 -5.68 16.61
C TYR A 394 -13.96 -6.51 17.80
#